data_eeb3c28bf968a199ffc16e694840d829
#
_entry.id   eeb3c28bf968a199ffc16e694840d829
#
_cell.length_a   1.000
_cell.length_b   1.000
_cell.length_c   1.000
_cell.angle_alpha   90.00
_cell.angle_beta   90.00
_cell.angle_gamma   90.00
#
_symmetry.space_group_name_H-M   'P 1'
#
loop_
_entity.id
_entity.type
_entity.pdbx_description
1 polymer ?
#
loop_
_entity_poly.entity_id
_entity_poly.type
_entity_poly.pdbx_seq_one_letter_code
_entity_poly.pdbx_strand_id
1 'polypeptide(L)' 'MKKTYKIEVDCAACADKMEQAARKTQGVAAATVSFMTQKMKVEFAEGADVDAVMQQVLKNCKRVEDDCEIYL' A
#
# COMPACT_ATOMS: atom_id res chain seq x y z
N MET A 1 -4.90 7.65 -11.74
CA MET A 1 -4.19 6.44 -12.20
C MET A 1 -4.21 5.40 -11.10
N LYS A 2 -4.50 4.16 -11.44
CA LYS A 2 -4.57 3.05 -10.49
C LYS A 2 -3.56 1.99 -10.86
N LYS A 3 -2.94 1.39 -9.85
CA LYS A 3 -2.07 0.24 -10.03
C LYS A 3 -2.35 -0.80 -8.96
N THR A 4 -2.15 -2.06 -9.30
CA THR A 4 -2.30 -3.18 -8.39
C THR A 4 -0.94 -3.82 -8.16
N TYR A 5 -0.61 -4.05 -6.89
CA TYR A 5 0.67 -4.65 -6.49
C TYR A 5 0.41 -5.94 -5.73
N LYS A 6 1.28 -6.92 -5.95
CA LYS A 6 1.28 -8.12 -5.13
C LYS A 6 1.91 -7.81 -3.77
N ILE A 7 1.31 -8.32 -2.72
CA ILE A 7 1.80 -8.10 -1.36
C ILE A 7 1.89 -9.43 -0.60
N GLU A 8 2.58 -9.40 0.52
CA GLU A 8 2.55 -10.49 1.50
C GLU A 8 2.21 -9.92 2.86
N VAL A 9 1.20 -10.47 3.50
CA VAL A 9 0.76 -10.08 4.83
C VAL A 9 0.13 -11.29 5.52
N ASP A 10 0.40 -11.45 6.80
CA ASP A 10 0.05 -12.67 7.54
C ASP A 10 -1.31 -12.66 8.19
N CYS A 11 -1.95 -11.51 8.35
CA CYS A 11 -3.25 -11.46 9.00
C CYS A 11 -4.09 -10.32 8.46
N ALA A 12 -5.42 -10.45 8.64
CA ALA A 12 -6.36 -9.45 8.14
C ALA A 12 -6.19 -8.10 8.84
N ALA A 13 -5.90 -8.10 10.15
CA ALA A 13 -5.66 -6.86 10.88
C ALA A 13 -4.39 -6.17 10.38
N CYS A 14 -3.36 -6.95 10.01
CA CYS A 14 -2.13 -6.40 9.44
C CYS A 14 -2.40 -5.77 8.08
N ALA A 15 -3.23 -6.42 7.26
CA ALA A 15 -3.63 -5.88 5.97
C ALA A 15 -4.36 -4.55 6.13
N ASP A 16 -5.22 -4.43 7.12
CA ASP A 16 -5.93 -3.19 7.42
C ASP A 16 -4.94 -2.08 7.80
N LYS A 17 -3.93 -2.40 8.60
CA LYS A 17 -2.89 -1.42 8.96
C LYS A 17 -2.12 -0.94 7.74
N MET A 18 -1.80 -1.84 6.82
CA MET A 18 -1.15 -1.48 5.56
C MET A 18 -2.04 -0.53 4.74
N GLU A 19 -3.33 -0.82 4.66
CA GLU A 19 -4.27 0.03 3.94
C GLU A 19 -4.32 1.43 4.54
N GLN A 20 -4.40 1.54 5.85
CA GLN A 20 -4.42 2.83 6.54
C GLN A 20 -3.12 3.59 6.29
N ALA A 21 -1.99 2.92 6.38
CA ALA A 21 -0.69 3.55 6.14
C ALA A 21 -0.59 4.05 4.69
N ALA A 22 -1.06 3.26 3.73
CA ALA A 22 -1.06 3.66 2.33
C ALA A 22 -1.95 4.88 2.10
N ARG A 23 -3.14 4.90 2.68
CA ARG A 23 -4.08 6.02 2.55
C ARG A 23 -3.52 7.32 3.10
N LYS A 24 -2.68 7.24 4.11
CA LYS A 24 -2.07 8.43 4.74
C LYS A 24 -0.84 8.92 3.98
N THR A 25 -0.37 8.18 3.01
CA THR A 25 0.80 8.56 2.24
C THR A 25 0.44 9.67 1.26
N GLN A 26 1.23 10.72 1.23
CA GLN A 26 1.04 11.83 0.31
C GLN A 26 1.17 11.33 -1.12
N GLY A 27 0.26 11.75 -1.98
CA GLY A 27 0.22 11.31 -3.38
C GLY A 27 -0.71 10.13 -3.62
N VAL A 28 -1.27 9.53 -2.57
CA VAL A 28 -2.25 8.45 -2.68
C VAL A 28 -3.65 9.03 -2.53
N ALA A 29 -4.46 8.89 -3.58
CA ALA A 29 -5.86 9.34 -3.55
C ALA A 29 -6.75 8.32 -2.86
N ALA A 30 -6.47 7.01 -3.08
CA ALA A 30 -7.19 5.93 -2.43
C ALA A 30 -6.32 4.68 -2.41
N ALA A 31 -6.57 3.80 -1.46
CA ALA A 31 -5.86 2.53 -1.38
C ALA A 31 -6.78 1.46 -0.80
N THR A 32 -6.67 0.26 -1.33
CA THR A 32 -7.43 -0.90 -0.85
C THR A 32 -6.49 -2.10 -0.80
N VAL A 33 -6.49 -2.79 0.34
CA VAL A 33 -5.68 -3.99 0.51
C VAL A 33 -6.61 -5.18 0.68
N SER A 34 -6.39 -6.22 -0.13
CA SER A 34 -7.15 -7.46 -0.02
C SER A 34 -6.26 -8.53 0.61
N PHE A 35 -6.62 -8.94 1.81
CA PHE A 35 -5.95 -10.04 2.49
C PHE A 35 -6.16 -11.36 1.77
N MET A 36 -7.37 -11.57 1.25
CA MET A 36 -7.71 -12.82 0.59
C MET A 36 -6.91 -13.08 -0.68
N THR A 37 -6.67 -12.04 -1.48
CA THR A 37 -5.93 -12.16 -2.73
C THR A 37 -4.48 -11.75 -2.60
N GLN A 38 -4.09 -11.21 -1.46
CA GLN A 38 -2.72 -10.70 -1.22
C GLN A 38 -2.34 -9.67 -2.28
N LYS A 39 -3.22 -8.69 -2.48
CA LYS A 39 -3.00 -7.62 -3.46
C LYS A 39 -3.38 -6.27 -2.86
N MET A 40 -2.67 -5.25 -3.30
CA MET A 40 -2.94 -3.86 -2.92
C MET A 40 -3.25 -3.07 -4.17
N LYS A 41 -4.39 -2.40 -4.18
CA LYS A 41 -4.75 -1.46 -5.24
C LYS A 41 -4.52 -0.06 -4.73
N VAL A 42 -3.77 0.73 -5.48
CA VAL A 42 -3.47 2.11 -5.11
C VAL A 42 -3.93 3.03 -6.23
N GLU A 43 -4.70 4.04 -5.87
CA GLU A 43 -5.10 5.09 -6.77
C GLU A 43 -4.27 6.32 -6.45
N PHE A 44 -3.55 6.84 -7.45
CA PHE A 44 -2.62 7.94 -7.26
C PHE A 44 -3.30 9.28 -7.56
N ALA A 45 -2.90 10.29 -6.81
CA ALA A 45 -3.34 11.65 -7.08
C ALA A 45 -2.81 12.11 -8.43
N GLU A 46 -3.53 13.03 -9.07
CA GLU A 46 -3.12 13.57 -10.35
C GLU A 46 -1.75 14.25 -10.23
N GLY A 47 -0.84 13.91 -11.15
CA GLY A 47 0.51 14.48 -11.15
C GLY A 47 1.48 13.81 -10.19
N ALA A 48 1.04 12.80 -9.43
CA ALA A 48 1.92 12.11 -8.49
C ALA A 48 2.95 11.22 -9.23
N ASP A 49 4.16 11.18 -8.68
CA ASP A 49 5.20 10.28 -9.16
C ASP A 49 4.96 8.90 -8.54
N VAL A 50 4.48 7.96 -9.35
CA VAL A 50 4.08 6.63 -8.89
C VAL A 50 5.21 5.93 -8.14
N ASP A 51 6.43 5.95 -8.70
CA ASP A 51 7.55 5.25 -8.07
C ASP A 51 7.91 5.85 -6.73
N ALA A 52 7.99 7.17 -6.65
CA ALA A 52 8.31 7.86 -5.40
C ALA A 52 7.21 7.62 -4.36
N VAL A 53 5.94 7.70 -4.77
CA VAL A 53 4.82 7.46 -3.88
C VAL A 53 4.85 6.02 -3.34
N MET A 54 5.07 5.04 -4.20
CA MET A 54 5.11 3.63 -3.78
C MET A 54 6.28 3.33 -2.86
N GLN A 55 7.43 3.96 -3.05
CA GLN A 55 8.55 3.83 -2.12
C GLN A 55 8.15 4.33 -0.73
N GLN A 56 7.43 5.44 -0.67
CA GLN A 56 6.96 5.97 0.61
C GLN A 56 5.88 5.09 1.21
N VAL A 57 4.97 4.54 0.38
CA VAL A 57 3.95 3.60 0.84
C VAL A 57 4.61 2.39 1.48
N LEU A 58 5.63 1.83 0.84
CA LEU A 58 6.35 0.68 1.37
C LEU A 58 6.98 0.99 2.73
N LYS A 59 7.65 2.14 2.85
CA LYS A 59 8.24 2.58 4.12
C LYS A 59 7.19 2.74 5.21
N ASN A 60 6.06 3.37 4.89
CA ASN A 60 5.00 3.59 5.84
C ASN A 60 4.36 2.29 6.30
N CYS A 61 4.15 1.35 5.37
CA CYS A 61 3.60 0.04 5.70
C CYS A 61 4.54 -0.75 6.61
N LYS A 62 5.83 -0.73 6.31
CA LYS A 62 6.81 -1.43 7.14
C LYS A 62 6.98 -0.81 8.52
N ARG A 63 6.67 0.48 8.66
CA ARG A 63 6.71 1.15 9.96
C ARG A 63 5.62 0.66 10.89
N VAL A 64 4.43 0.35 10.35
CA VAL A 64 3.29 -0.12 11.13
C VAL A 64 3.22 -1.64 11.20
N GLU A 65 3.83 -2.34 10.24
CA GLU A 65 3.84 -3.80 10.19
C GLU A 65 5.12 -4.28 9.52
N ASP A 66 6.11 -4.69 10.32
CA ASP A 66 7.44 -5.09 9.84
C ASP A 66 7.41 -6.30 8.91
N ASP A 67 6.43 -7.19 9.12
CA ASP A 67 6.37 -8.46 8.41
C ASP A 67 5.70 -8.37 7.05
N CYS A 68 5.22 -7.20 6.67
CA CYS A 68 4.58 -7.04 5.37
C CYS A 68 5.59 -6.81 4.25
N GLU A 69 5.21 -7.19 3.04
CA GLU A 69 5.99 -6.94 1.83
C GLU A 69 5.07 -6.39 0.74
N ILE A 70 5.62 -5.50 -0.06
CA ILE A 70 4.95 -5.00 -1.28
C ILE A 70 5.93 -5.20 -2.42
N TYR A 71 5.52 -5.96 -3.43
CA TYR A 71 6.37 -6.25 -4.59
C TYR A 71 6.18 -5.15 -5.64
N LEU A 72 7.16 -4.29 -5.73
CA LEU A 72 7.14 -3.14 -6.65
C LEU A 72 7.73 -3.46 -8.01
#